data_8314deb705ddca472abefcb44b40870e
#
_entry.id   8314deb705ddca472abefcb44b40870e
#
_cell.length_a   1.000
_cell.length_b   1.000
_cell.length_c   1.000
_cell.angle_alpha   90.00
_cell.angle_beta   90.00
_cell.angle_gamma   90.00
#
_symmetry.space_group_name_H-M   'P 1'
#
loop_
_entity.id
_entity.type
_entity.pdbx_description
1 polymer ?
#
loop_
_entity_poly.entity_id
_entity_poly.type
_entity_poly.pdbx_seq_one_letter_code
_entity_poly.pdbx_strand_id
1 'polypeptide(L)'
;MKFGEWHWDETGAPKDGAIVITVDIKAQVMSVFRGGWEIGTAVVLYGAGATPTPLGVFHITQKDADHHSNIYGGAPMPYMMRLTNDGVSIHGDLVADGWATHGCVGVPTPFAKKLFGIAKLGDRVIVTNGETLGVGQPIKAA
;
A
#
# COMPACT_ATOMS: atom_id res chain seq x y z
N MET A 1 14.86 0.07 -6.62
CA MET A 1 13.98 1.00 -7.36
C MET A 1 14.17 2.42 -6.87
N LYS A 2 13.97 3.37 -7.75
CA LYS A 2 14.07 4.81 -7.44
C LYS A 2 12.71 5.37 -7.02
N PHE A 3 12.71 6.48 -6.29
CA PHE A 3 11.48 7.20 -5.95
C PHE A 3 10.66 7.51 -7.20
N GLY A 4 9.36 7.22 -7.17
CA GLY A 4 8.45 7.36 -8.30
C GLY A 4 8.41 6.17 -9.23
N GLU A 5 9.31 5.20 -9.05
CA GLU A 5 9.34 4.00 -9.88
C GLU A 5 8.26 3.01 -9.47
N TRP A 6 7.63 2.40 -10.46
CA TRP A 6 6.65 1.34 -10.25
C TRP A 6 6.59 0.43 -11.47
N HIS A 7 6.15 -0.79 -11.25
CA HIS A 7 5.97 -1.81 -12.29
C HIS A 7 4.62 -2.48 -12.14
N TRP A 8 4.00 -2.83 -13.24
CA TRP A 8 2.75 -3.56 -13.26
C TRP A 8 2.74 -4.50 -14.44
N ASP A 9 2.71 -5.80 -14.17
CA ASP A 9 2.73 -6.84 -15.20
C ASP A 9 1.89 -8.04 -14.75
N GLU A 10 0.76 -8.25 -15.41
CA GLU A 10 -0.15 -9.35 -15.12
C GLU A 10 0.10 -10.57 -16.04
N THR A 11 1.12 -10.52 -16.90
CA THR A 11 1.43 -11.59 -17.85
C THR A 11 1.72 -12.89 -17.08
N GLY A 12 0.98 -13.94 -17.42
CA GLY A 12 1.11 -15.25 -16.77
C GLY A 12 0.45 -15.37 -15.40
N ALA A 13 -0.03 -14.27 -14.83
CA ALA A 13 -0.69 -14.32 -13.53
C ALA A 13 -2.08 -14.97 -13.62
N PRO A 14 -2.56 -15.63 -12.55
CA PRO A 14 -3.93 -16.10 -12.50
C PRO A 14 -4.90 -14.93 -12.69
N LYS A 15 -5.99 -15.15 -13.44
CA LYS A 15 -7.04 -14.14 -13.62
C LYS A 15 -7.89 -13.98 -12.35
N ASP A 16 -7.98 -15.04 -11.56
CA ASP A 16 -8.71 -15.09 -10.30
C ASP A 16 -7.74 -15.38 -9.15
N GLY A 17 -8.18 -15.13 -7.94
CA GLY A 17 -7.41 -15.38 -6.75
C GLY A 17 -7.43 -14.20 -5.81
N ALA A 18 -7.05 -14.46 -4.56
CA ALA A 18 -6.99 -13.41 -3.53
C ALA A 18 -5.93 -12.37 -3.86
N ILE A 19 -6.27 -11.11 -3.65
CA ILE A 19 -5.32 -10.00 -3.68
C ILE A 19 -4.70 -9.89 -2.30
N VAL A 20 -3.37 -9.89 -2.24
CA VAL A 20 -2.59 -9.62 -1.03
C VAL A 20 -1.58 -8.53 -1.35
N ILE A 21 -1.55 -7.52 -0.51
CA ILE A 21 -0.63 -6.39 -0.65
C ILE A 21 0.38 -6.48 0.50
N THR A 22 1.67 -6.38 0.18
CA THR A 22 2.72 -6.28 1.19
C THR A 22 3.41 -4.92 1.10
N VAL A 23 3.73 -4.36 2.25
CA VAL A 23 4.49 -3.11 2.36
C VAL A 23 5.67 -3.35 3.28
N ASP A 24 6.88 -3.24 2.74
CA ASP A 24 8.10 -3.29 3.53
C ASP A 24 8.60 -1.86 3.75
N ILE A 25 8.47 -1.36 4.97
CA ILE A 25 8.85 0.01 5.33
C ILE A 25 10.35 0.21 5.17
N LYS A 26 11.16 -0.76 5.57
CA LYS A 26 12.62 -0.66 5.48
C LYS A 26 13.10 -0.57 4.04
N ALA A 27 12.54 -1.38 3.15
CA ALA A 27 12.85 -1.37 1.72
C ALA A 27 12.10 -0.27 0.96
N GLN A 28 11.09 0.34 1.55
CA GLN A 28 10.18 1.31 0.92
C GLN A 28 9.51 0.76 -0.35
N VAL A 29 9.06 -0.48 -0.29
CA VAL A 29 8.47 -1.16 -1.44
C VAL A 29 7.13 -1.77 -1.08
N MET A 30 6.14 -1.54 -1.95
CA MET A 30 4.88 -2.28 -1.94
C MET A 30 4.92 -3.34 -3.04
N SER A 31 4.41 -4.53 -2.73
CA SER A 31 4.16 -5.58 -3.72
C SER A 31 2.68 -5.97 -3.70
N VAL A 32 2.15 -6.24 -4.89
CA VAL A 32 0.75 -6.68 -5.06
C VAL A 32 0.77 -8.08 -5.66
N PHE A 33 0.07 -9.00 -4.98
CA PHE A 33 -0.05 -10.40 -5.41
C PHE A 33 -1.51 -10.73 -5.74
N ARG A 34 -1.70 -11.53 -6.80
CA ARG A 34 -2.99 -12.14 -7.10
C ARG A 34 -2.80 -13.64 -7.28
N GLY A 35 -3.50 -14.43 -6.44
CA GLY A 35 -3.33 -15.88 -6.44
C GLY A 35 -1.90 -16.32 -6.14
N GLY A 36 -1.15 -15.56 -5.34
CA GLY A 36 0.25 -15.82 -5.01
C GLY A 36 1.25 -15.33 -6.06
N TRP A 37 0.81 -14.75 -7.16
CA TRP A 37 1.66 -14.25 -8.23
C TRP A 37 1.84 -12.72 -8.13
N GLU A 38 3.08 -12.24 -8.07
CA GLU A 38 3.36 -10.81 -8.00
C GLU A 38 3.03 -10.13 -9.32
N ILE A 39 2.12 -9.15 -9.27
CA ILE A 39 1.68 -8.41 -10.46
C ILE A 39 2.06 -6.93 -10.42
N GLY A 40 2.42 -6.40 -9.26
CA GLY A 40 2.78 -4.99 -9.15
C GLY A 40 3.80 -4.74 -8.06
N THR A 41 4.68 -3.78 -8.29
CA THR A 41 5.64 -3.26 -7.31
C THR A 41 5.75 -1.75 -7.43
N ALA A 42 5.94 -1.06 -6.32
CA ALA A 42 6.13 0.38 -6.31
C ALA A 42 6.98 0.83 -5.13
N VAL A 43 7.73 1.89 -5.31
CA VAL A 43 8.36 2.61 -4.21
C VAL A 43 7.30 3.43 -3.50
N VAL A 44 7.28 3.40 -2.17
CA VAL A 44 6.24 4.03 -1.36
C VAL A 44 6.80 5.14 -0.47
N LEU A 45 5.93 6.09 -0.12
CA LEU A 45 6.10 6.96 1.04
C LEU A 45 5.38 6.33 2.23
N TYR A 46 5.92 6.58 3.42
CA TYR A 46 5.35 6.08 4.68
C TYR A 46 5.44 7.14 5.76
N GLY A 47 4.76 6.92 6.87
CA GLY A 47 4.78 7.82 8.02
C GLY A 47 6.12 7.76 8.74
N ALA A 48 6.65 8.94 9.12
CA ALA A 48 7.91 9.09 9.81
C ALA A 48 7.72 9.88 11.10
N GLY A 49 8.69 9.78 12.03
CA GLY A 49 8.68 10.54 13.28
C GLY A 49 7.52 10.20 14.18
N ALA A 50 6.73 11.22 14.54
CA ALA A 50 5.61 11.09 15.48
C ALA A 50 4.37 10.42 14.88
N THR A 51 4.33 10.23 13.54
CA THR A 51 3.19 9.63 12.84
C THR A 51 3.64 8.46 11.96
N PRO A 52 4.22 7.40 12.55
CA PRO A 52 4.68 6.25 11.79
C PRO A 52 3.51 5.46 11.20
N THR A 53 3.77 4.82 10.06
CA THR A 53 2.84 3.83 9.51
C THR A 53 2.82 2.61 10.43
N PRO A 54 1.65 2.14 10.88
CA PRO A 54 1.57 0.99 11.79
C PRO A 54 1.98 -0.30 11.09
N LEU A 55 2.67 -1.18 11.83
CA LEU A 55 3.03 -2.51 11.37
C LEU A 55 1.93 -3.51 11.71
N GLY A 56 1.81 -4.57 10.92
CA GLY A 56 0.86 -5.64 11.17
C GLY A 56 0.08 -6.07 9.95
N VAL A 57 -1.03 -6.76 10.20
CA VAL A 57 -1.95 -7.24 9.17
C VAL A 57 -3.22 -6.41 9.22
N PHE A 58 -3.56 -5.82 8.09
CA PHE A 58 -4.75 -4.98 7.93
C PHE A 58 -5.62 -5.52 6.80
N HIS A 59 -6.85 -5.04 6.73
CA HIS A 59 -7.77 -5.35 5.65
C HIS A 59 -8.35 -4.05 5.11
N ILE A 60 -8.58 -3.98 3.80
CA ILE A 60 -9.20 -2.80 3.20
C ILE A 60 -10.64 -2.70 3.69
N THR A 61 -10.97 -1.61 4.36
CA THR A 61 -12.30 -1.39 4.97
C THR A 61 -13.16 -0.38 4.21
N GLN A 62 -12.53 0.47 3.39
CA GLN A 62 -13.20 1.51 2.62
C GLN A 62 -12.38 1.83 1.38
N LYS A 63 -13.06 2.19 0.31
CA LYS A 63 -12.44 2.67 -0.94
C LYS A 63 -13.11 3.96 -1.37
N ASP A 64 -12.32 4.95 -1.76
CA ASP A 64 -12.82 6.22 -2.27
C ASP A 64 -11.85 6.79 -3.29
N ALA A 65 -12.26 6.85 -4.56
CA ALA A 65 -11.39 7.29 -5.65
C ALA A 65 -11.02 8.78 -5.57
N ASP A 66 -11.86 9.58 -4.93
CA ASP A 66 -11.69 11.04 -4.85
C ASP A 66 -11.77 11.53 -3.40
N HIS A 67 -10.95 10.91 -2.55
CA HIS A 67 -10.93 11.21 -1.11
C HIS A 67 -10.06 12.42 -0.79
N HIS A 68 -10.48 13.19 0.21
CA HIS A 68 -9.70 14.27 0.80
C HIS A 68 -9.60 14.07 2.30
N SER A 69 -8.42 14.38 2.86
CA SER A 69 -8.18 14.26 4.29
C SER A 69 -9.03 15.26 5.08
N ASN A 70 -9.72 14.80 6.12
CA ASN A 70 -10.45 15.66 7.05
C ASN A 70 -9.54 16.29 8.11
N ILE A 71 -8.32 15.80 8.27
CA ILE A 71 -7.39 16.18 9.34
C ILE A 71 -6.35 17.16 8.84
N TYR A 72 -5.85 16.97 7.62
CA TYR A 72 -4.70 17.73 7.08
C TYR A 72 -5.12 18.73 5.99
N GLY A 73 -6.11 19.55 6.30
CA GLY A 73 -6.49 20.68 5.43
C GLY A 73 -7.12 20.29 4.09
N GLY A 74 -7.75 19.12 4.02
CA GLY A 74 -8.38 18.67 2.79
C GLY A 74 -7.40 18.15 1.73
N ALA A 75 -6.20 17.74 2.14
CA ALA A 75 -5.18 17.19 1.23
C ALA A 75 -5.76 16.05 0.37
N PRO A 76 -5.52 16.04 -0.96
CA PRO A 76 -6.06 15.01 -1.82
C PRO A 76 -5.41 13.65 -1.53
N MET A 77 -6.24 12.62 -1.49
CA MET A 77 -5.86 11.23 -1.29
C MET A 77 -6.54 10.39 -2.38
N PRO A 78 -6.14 10.54 -3.67
CA PRO A 78 -6.82 9.84 -4.76
C PRO A 78 -6.63 8.33 -4.64
N TYR A 79 -7.68 7.60 -5.01
CA TYR A 79 -7.69 6.14 -4.97
C TYR A 79 -7.42 5.59 -3.56
N MET A 80 -8.04 6.21 -2.56
CA MET A 80 -7.88 5.84 -1.15
C MET A 80 -8.44 4.45 -0.86
N MET A 81 -7.64 3.64 -0.16
CA MET A 81 -8.01 2.34 0.37
C MET A 81 -7.68 2.33 1.87
N ARG A 82 -8.70 2.39 2.70
CA ARG A 82 -8.56 2.55 4.16
C ARG A 82 -8.18 1.25 4.83
N LEU A 83 -7.24 1.31 5.79
CA LEU A 83 -6.72 0.17 6.53
C LEU A 83 -7.11 0.17 8.00
N THR A 84 -7.22 1.35 8.63
CA THR A 84 -7.45 1.47 10.07
C THR A 84 -8.61 2.40 10.38
N ASN A 85 -9.16 2.28 11.60
CA ASN A 85 -10.27 3.13 12.05
C ASN A 85 -9.87 4.58 12.25
N ASP A 86 -8.58 4.85 12.50
CA ASP A 86 -8.06 6.22 12.63
C ASP A 86 -7.62 6.83 11.30
N GLY A 87 -7.88 6.14 10.19
CA GLY A 87 -7.77 6.71 8.86
C GLY A 87 -6.48 6.40 8.10
N VAL A 88 -5.61 5.55 8.61
CA VAL A 88 -4.43 5.12 7.84
C VAL A 88 -4.88 4.38 6.59
N SER A 89 -4.37 4.81 5.43
CA SER A 89 -4.85 4.36 4.13
C SER A 89 -3.70 4.27 3.13
N ILE A 90 -3.90 3.48 2.07
CA ILE A 90 -3.08 3.54 0.85
C ILE A 90 -3.75 4.56 -0.07
N HIS A 91 -2.96 5.42 -0.70
CA HIS A 91 -3.48 6.38 -1.69
C HIS A 91 -2.41 6.79 -2.69
N GLY A 92 -2.85 7.39 -3.80
CA GLY A 92 -1.94 7.99 -4.77
C GLY A 92 -1.27 9.24 -4.23
N ASP A 93 0.02 9.41 -4.52
CA ASP A 93 0.80 10.53 -4.05
C ASP A 93 1.97 10.79 -5.01
N LEU A 94 2.63 11.95 -4.84
CA LEU A 94 3.91 12.21 -5.47
C LEU A 94 5.01 11.57 -4.61
N VAL A 95 5.58 10.48 -5.10
CA VAL A 95 6.62 9.75 -4.38
C VAL A 95 7.99 10.32 -4.75
N ALA A 96 8.61 11.03 -3.83
CA ALA A 96 9.88 11.70 -4.03
C ALA A 96 10.75 11.61 -2.77
N ASP A 97 12.08 11.74 -2.95
CA ASP A 97 13.04 11.73 -1.86
C ASP A 97 12.79 12.90 -0.90
N GLY A 98 12.91 12.62 0.39
CA GLY A 98 12.70 13.61 1.44
C GLY A 98 11.24 13.88 1.79
N TRP A 99 10.29 13.22 1.13
CA TRP A 99 8.87 13.34 1.43
C TRP A 99 8.43 12.21 2.34
N ALA A 100 7.46 12.48 3.20
CA ALA A 100 6.85 11.51 4.11
C ALA A 100 5.37 11.79 4.25
N THR A 101 4.62 10.80 4.72
CA THR A 101 3.19 10.93 5.02
C THR A 101 2.98 11.12 6.51
N HIS A 102 1.70 11.27 6.92
CA HIS A 102 1.28 11.28 8.33
C HIS A 102 0.76 9.91 8.77
N GLY A 103 1.40 8.82 8.31
CA GLY A 103 1.04 7.45 8.63
C GLY A 103 0.49 6.65 7.46
N CYS A 104 -0.09 7.31 6.46
CA CYS A 104 -0.57 6.66 5.25
C CYS A 104 0.56 6.12 4.38
N VAL A 105 0.23 5.17 3.50
CA VAL A 105 1.14 4.64 2.50
C VAL A 105 0.85 5.33 1.17
N GLY A 106 1.74 6.22 0.76
CA GLY A 106 1.66 6.92 -0.53
C GLY A 106 2.35 6.13 -1.63
N VAL A 107 1.67 5.93 -2.75
CA VAL A 107 2.21 5.24 -3.94
C VAL A 107 2.04 6.13 -5.16
N PRO A 108 2.83 5.93 -6.24
CA PRO A 108 2.62 6.69 -7.46
C PRO A 108 1.16 6.60 -7.91
N THR A 109 0.57 7.73 -8.26
CA THR A 109 -0.88 7.81 -8.56
C THR A 109 -1.31 6.85 -9.69
N PRO A 110 -0.55 6.66 -10.78
CA PRO A 110 -0.92 5.66 -11.80
C PRO A 110 -0.94 4.23 -11.26
N PHE A 111 -0.03 3.90 -10.33
CA PHE A 111 -0.03 2.60 -9.65
C PHE A 111 -1.25 2.45 -8.74
N ALA A 112 -1.56 3.50 -7.97
CA ALA A 112 -2.73 3.52 -7.10
C ALA A 112 -4.02 3.28 -7.89
N LYS A 113 -4.14 3.85 -9.07
CA LYS A 113 -5.30 3.67 -9.96
C LYS A 113 -5.46 2.20 -10.37
N LYS A 114 -4.37 1.53 -10.76
CA LYS A 114 -4.39 0.12 -11.13
C LYS A 114 -4.77 -0.77 -9.95
N LEU A 115 -4.14 -0.53 -8.81
CA LEU A 115 -4.42 -1.28 -7.58
C LEU A 115 -5.88 -1.09 -7.13
N PHE A 116 -6.37 0.14 -7.13
CA PHE A 116 -7.75 0.45 -6.77
C PHE A 116 -8.75 -0.30 -7.64
N GLY A 117 -8.45 -0.48 -8.92
CA GLY A 117 -9.31 -1.17 -9.87
C GLY A 117 -9.48 -2.67 -9.59
N ILE A 118 -8.53 -3.30 -8.91
CA ILE A 118 -8.58 -4.74 -8.62
C ILE A 118 -8.77 -5.07 -7.14
N ALA A 119 -8.41 -4.18 -6.24
CA ALA A 119 -8.54 -4.38 -4.80
C ALA A 119 -10.01 -4.31 -4.37
N LYS A 120 -10.37 -5.14 -3.39
CA LYS A 120 -11.72 -5.25 -2.84
C LYS A 120 -11.71 -5.03 -1.34
N LEU A 121 -12.85 -4.66 -0.78
CA LEU A 121 -13.05 -4.63 0.66
C LEU A 121 -12.73 -6.02 1.24
N GLY A 122 -11.95 -6.04 2.31
CA GLY A 122 -11.50 -7.27 2.96
C GLY A 122 -10.16 -7.79 2.47
N ASP A 123 -9.61 -7.28 1.37
CA ASP A 123 -8.30 -7.69 0.88
C ASP A 123 -7.22 -7.35 1.91
N ARG A 124 -6.27 -8.28 2.06
CA ARG A 124 -5.24 -8.23 3.10
C ARG A 124 -4.09 -7.32 2.71
N VAL A 125 -3.66 -6.50 3.66
CA VAL A 125 -2.48 -5.65 3.55
C VAL A 125 -1.55 -5.93 4.72
N ILE A 126 -0.32 -6.32 4.43
CA ILE A 126 0.67 -6.72 5.43
C ILE A 126 1.78 -5.69 5.42
N VAL A 127 1.97 -5.01 6.54
CA VAL A 127 3.01 -3.97 6.70
C VAL A 127 4.11 -4.52 7.63
N THR A 128 5.33 -4.56 7.11
CA THR A 128 6.51 -5.06 7.83
C THR A 128 7.64 -4.04 7.80
N ASN A 129 8.69 -4.29 8.58
CA ASN A 129 9.86 -3.43 8.63
C ASN A 129 11.14 -4.27 8.42
N GLY A 130 11.36 -4.67 7.19
CA GLY A 130 12.54 -5.44 6.80
C GLY A 130 12.43 -6.95 7.02
N GLU A 131 11.23 -7.48 7.31
CA GLU A 131 11.01 -8.91 7.43
C GLU A 131 10.87 -9.55 6.05
N THR A 132 11.54 -10.70 5.86
CA THR A 132 11.33 -11.52 4.67
C THR A 132 10.17 -12.47 4.93
N LEU A 133 9.11 -12.35 4.09
CA LEU A 133 7.95 -13.22 4.18
C LEU A 133 8.09 -14.37 3.19
N GLY A 134 8.23 -15.60 3.70
CA GLY A 134 8.17 -16.81 2.90
C GLY A 134 6.79 -17.46 2.97
N VAL A 135 6.51 -18.35 2.04
CA VAL A 135 5.26 -19.13 2.04
C VAL A 135 5.19 -19.97 3.33
N GLY A 136 4.09 -19.82 4.07
CA GLY A 136 3.87 -20.56 5.30
C GLY A 136 4.58 -20.01 6.52
N GLN A 137 5.36 -18.94 6.41
CA GLN A 137 6.00 -18.34 7.55
C GLN A 137 5.02 -17.45 8.32
N PRO A 138 5.05 -17.50 9.66
CA PRO A 138 4.21 -16.59 10.45
C PRO A 138 4.71 -15.15 10.32
N ILE A 139 3.77 -14.22 10.25
CA ILE A 139 4.07 -12.80 10.27
C ILE A 139 4.29 -12.40 11.71
N LYS A 140 5.45 -11.77 11.98
CA LYS A 140 5.75 -11.24 13.31
C LYS A 140 5.22 -9.82 13.41
N ALA A 141 4.36 -9.56 14.37
CA ALA A 141 4.01 -8.20 14.76
C ALA A 141 5.25 -7.55 15.40
N ALA A 142 5.52 -6.33 15.02
CA ALA A 142 6.62 -5.59 15.62
C ALA A 142 6.21 -5.04 16.99
#